data_f6ae2fc1851667f68058aec4a7d2f823
#
_entry.id   f6ae2fc1851667f68058aec4a7d2f823
#
_cell.length_a   1.000
_cell.length_b   1.000
_cell.length_c   1.000
_cell.angle_alpha   90.00
_cell.angle_beta   90.00
_cell.angle_gamma   90.00
#
_symmetry.space_group_name_H-M   'P 1'
#
loop_
_entity.id
_entity.type
_entity.pdbx_description
1 polymer ?
#
loop_
_entity_poly.entity_id
_entity_poly.type
_entity_poly.pdbx_seq_one_letter_code
_entity_poly.pdbx_strand_id
1 'polypeptide(L)'
;MSDTQNLKRRLAIVYLKEYFEANKHLPVTTNNLLDYLSFKGVFIERKTLIESIKALKVYGMDIQVEKGRKASYFYQGMKQEG
;
A
#
# COMPACT_ATOMS: atom_id res chain seq x y z
N MET A 1 8.24 -22.00 7.09
CA MET A 1 6.82 -21.96 7.02
C MET A 1 6.27 -20.57 6.90
N SER A 2 5.10 -20.54 6.45
CA SER A 2 4.46 -19.35 5.95
C SER A 2 3.88 -18.40 7.00
N ASP A 3 3.84 -18.79 8.26
CA ASP A 3 3.18 -17.99 9.28
C ASP A 3 3.80 -16.61 9.43
N THR A 4 5.13 -16.55 9.45
CA THR A 4 5.82 -15.25 9.59
C THR A 4 5.58 -14.38 8.37
N GLN A 5 5.62 -14.96 7.17
CA GLN A 5 5.36 -14.20 5.95
C GLN A 5 3.92 -13.74 5.86
N ASN A 6 2.99 -14.57 6.28
CA ASN A 6 1.59 -14.19 6.31
C ASN A 6 1.35 -13.04 7.27
N LEU A 7 1.99 -13.08 8.43
CA LEU A 7 1.89 -12.00 9.40
C LEU A 7 2.45 -10.69 8.84
N LYS A 8 3.62 -10.76 8.20
CA LYS A 8 4.20 -9.57 7.57
C LYS A 8 3.28 -8.98 6.52
N ARG A 9 2.68 -9.84 5.69
CA ARG A 9 1.77 -9.39 4.65
C ARG A 9 0.55 -8.70 5.25
N ARG A 10 -0.02 -9.29 6.31
CA ARG A 10 -1.18 -8.70 6.98
C ARG A 10 -0.83 -7.36 7.60
N LEU A 11 0.32 -7.28 8.26
CA LEU A 11 0.76 -6.02 8.86
C LEU A 11 1.03 -4.98 7.80
N ALA A 12 1.63 -5.39 6.68
CA ALA A 12 1.88 -4.47 5.58
C ALA A 12 0.57 -3.87 5.08
N ILE A 13 -0.45 -4.70 4.90
CA ILE A 13 -1.75 -4.24 4.41
C ILE A 13 -2.35 -3.23 5.39
N VAL A 14 -2.32 -3.52 6.68
CA VAL A 14 -2.88 -2.62 7.71
C VAL A 14 -2.15 -1.28 7.70
N TYR A 15 -0.81 -1.31 7.71
CA TYR A 15 -0.02 -0.08 7.74
C TYR A 15 -0.15 0.72 6.45
N LEU A 16 -0.23 0.03 5.31
CA LEU A 16 -0.42 0.71 4.03
C LEU A 16 -1.78 1.42 4.00
N LYS A 17 -2.81 0.75 4.50
CA LYS A 17 -4.13 1.36 4.59
C LYS A 17 -4.07 2.64 5.41
N GLU A 18 -3.43 2.59 6.57
CA GLU A 18 -3.30 3.76 7.43
C GLU A 18 -2.53 4.88 6.74
N TYR A 19 -1.45 4.52 6.06
CA TYR A 19 -0.61 5.50 5.39
C TYR A 19 -1.37 6.20 4.25
N PHE A 20 -2.10 5.42 3.45
CA PHE A 20 -2.90 5.98 2.37
C PHE A 20 -4.00 6.89 2.91
N GLU A 21 -4.63 6.50 4.01
CA GLU A 21 -5.67 7.34 4.60
C GLU A 21 -5.12 8.64 5.15
N ALA A 22 -3.92 8.59 5.73
CA ALA A 22 -3.27 9.79 6.23
C ALA A 22 -2.80 10.71 5.12
N ASN A 23 -2.56 10.14 3.92
CA ASN A 23 -2.05 10.90 2.76
C ASN A 23 -3.05 10.89 1.62
N LYS A 24 -4.32 10.91 1.94
CA LYS A 24 -5.39 10.89 0.95
C LYS A 24 -5.24 12.06 -0.02
N HIS A 25 -5.35 11.76 -1.31
CA HIS A 25 -5.19 12.71 -2.41
C HIS A 25 -3.78 13.25 -2.60
N LEU A 26 -2.81 12.70 -1.88
CA LEU A 26 -1.41 13.09 -2.02
C LEU A 26 -0.63 12.00 -2.75
N PRO A 27 0.37 12.38 -3.57
CA PRO A 27 1.16 11.37 -4.25
C PRO A 27 2.09 10.63 -3.28
N VAL A 28 2.13 9.32 -3.42
CA VAL A 28 2.97 8.46 -2.58
C VAL A 28 3.77 7.55 -3.50
N THR A 29 5.08 7.51 -3.32
CA THR A 29 5.93 6.65 -4.15
C THR A 29 6.11 5.29 -3.50
N THR A 30 6.59 4.33 -4.30
CA THR A 30 6.93 3.00 -3.78
C THR A 30 7.93 3.11 -2.63
N ASN A 31 8.94 3.99 -2.79
CA ASN A 31 9.95 4.17 -1.75
C ASN A 31 9.35 4.73 -0.46
N ASN A 32 8.42 5.67 -0.58
CA ASN A 32 7.71 6.20 0.60
C ASN A 32 7.03 5.07 1.37
N LEU A 33 6.37 4.18 0.63
CA LEU A 33 5.63 3.09 1.26
C LEU A 33 6.57 2.09 1.92
N LEU A 34 7.66 1.74 1.23
CA LEU A 34 8.63 0.81 1.80
C LEU A 34 9.30 1.40 3.04
N ASP A 35 9.64 2.70 2.99
CA ASP A 35 10.25 3.38 4.13
C ASP A 35 9.30 3.41 5.33
N TYR A 36 8.03 3.69 5.08
CA TYR A 36 7.05 3.70 6.15
C TYR A 36 6.94 2.34 6.82
N LEU A 37 6.87 1.28 5.99
CA LEU A 37 6.79 -0.08 6.51
C LEU A 37 8.04 -0.44 7.31
N SER A 38 9.22 -0.06 6.81
CA SER A 38 10.48 -0.29 7.52
C SER A 38 10.45 0.40 8.87
N PHE A 39 9.96 1.61 8.91
CA PHE A 39 9.82 2.37 10.16
C PHE A 39 8.94 1.62 11.16
N LYS A 40 7.94 0.92 10.67
CA LYS A 40 7.04 0.12 11.52
C LYS A 40 7.60 -1.27 11.80
N GLY A 41 8.80 -1.57 11.32
CA GLY A 41 9.41 -2.87 11.53
C GLY A 41 8.97 -3.95 10.55
N VAL A 42 8.33 -3.56 9.46
CA VAL A 42 7.86 -4.50 8.46
C VAL A 42 8.72 -4.36 7.21
N PHE A 43 9.51 -5.39 6.94
CA PHE A 43 10.44 -5.40 5.80
C PHE A 43 9.89 -6.35 4.74
N ILE A 44 9.47 -5.80 3.61
CA ILE A 44 8.94 -6.59 2.51
C ILE A 44 9.59 -6.15 1.20
N GLU A 45 9.51 -7.03 0.21
CA GLU A 45 10.03 -6.73 -1.11
C GLU A 45 9.02 -5.92 -1.90
N ARG A 46 9.53 -5.27 -2.96
CA ARG A 46 8.67 -4.46 -3.83
C ARG A 46 7.51 -5.27 -4.40
N LYS A 47 7.78 -6.52 -4.78
CA LYS A 47 6.73 -7.40 -5.32
C LYS A 47 5.60 -7.59 -4.31
N THR A 48 5.96 -7.87 -3.06
CA THR A 48 4.98 -8.04 -2.00
C THR A 48 4.21 -6.74 -1.75
N LEU A 49 4.89 -5.61 -1.84
CA LEU A 49 4.24 -4.32 -1.70
C LEU A 49 3.18 -4.12 -2.77
N ILE A 50 3.52 -4.41 -4.02
CA ILE A 50 2.57 -4.26 -5.12
C ILE A 50 1.36 -5.18 -4.94
N GLU A 51 1.60 -6.41 -4.50
CA GLU A 51 0.52 -7.35 -4.22
C GLU A 51 -0.38 -6.85 -3.10
N SER A 52 0.22 -6.24 -2.08
CA SER A 52 -0.54 -5.68 -0.97
C SER A 52 -1.42 -4.52 -1.42
N ILE A 53 -0.90 -3.69 -2.32
CA ILE A 53 -1.68 -2.58 -2.88
C ILE A 53 -2.85 -3.12 -3.69
N LYS A 54 -2.62 -4.18 -4.47
CA LYS A 54 -3.71 -4.81 -5.21
C LYS A 54 -4.79 -5.34 -4.27
N ALA A 55 -4.38 -5.91 -3.13
CA ALA A 55 -5.34 -6.39 -2.14
C ALA A 55 -6.18 -5.25 -1.59
N LEU A 56 -5.57 -4.09 -1.35
CA LEU A 56 -6.31 -2.92 -0.89
C LEU A 56 -7.32 -2.44 -1.93
N LYS A 57 -6.96 -2.52 -3.21
CA LYS A 57 -7.90 -2.16 -4.28
C LYS A 57 -9.10 -3.11 -4.29
N VAL A 58 -8.85 -4.40 -4.12
CA VAL A 58 -9.93 -5.38 -4.06
C VAL A 58 -10.81 -5.13 -2.85
N TYR A 59 -10.21 -4.72 -1.74
CA TYR A 59 -10.94 -4.37 -0.53
C TYR A 59 -11.92 -3.21 -0.77
N GLY A 60 -11.59 -2.32 -1.69
CA GLY A 60 -12.47 -1.21 -2.02
C GLY A 60 -11.81 0.16 -2.03
N MET A 61 -10.51 0.23 -1.76
CA MET A 61 -9.81 1.51 -1.79
C MET A 61 -9.52 1.91 -3.24
N ASP A 62 -9.86 3.14 -3.58
CA ASP A 62 -9.61 3.67 -4.91
C ASP A 62 -8.20 4.24 -4.97
N ILE A 63 -7.26 3.39 -5.34
CA ILE A 63 -5.86 3.78 -5.44
C ILE A 63 -5.49 3.86 -6.91
N GLN A 64 -5.17 5.07 -7.36
CA GLN A 64 -4.77 5.32 -8.73
C GLN A 64 -3.25 5.27 -8.85
N VAL A 65 -2.77 4.81 -9.98
CA VAL A 65 -1.33 4.75 -10.25
C VAL A 65 -1.01 5.69 -11.39
N GLU A 66 -0.10 6.61 -11.14
CA GLU A 66 0.40 7.48 -12.20
C GLU A 66 1.78 6.99 -12.59
N LYS A 67 1.91 6.58 -13.84
CA LYS A 67 3.16 6.04 -14.36
C LYS A 67 4.01 7.18 -14.92
N GLY A 68 5.29 7.12 -14.64
CA GLY A 68 6.26 8.07 -15.13
C GLY A 68 7.62 7.52 -14.78
N ARG A 69 8.61 8.41 -14.60
CA ARG A 69 9.93 7.96 -14.17
C ARG A 69 9.85 7.24 -12.84
N LYS A 70 8.96 7.71 -11.96
CA LYS A 70 8.68 7.06 -10.69
C LYS A 70 7.18 6.89 -10.59
N ALA A 71 6.74 5.67 -10.33
CA ALA A 71 5.32 5.43 -10.14
C ALA A 71 4.85 6.09 -8.86
N SER A 72 3.74 6.80 -8.94
CA SER A 72 3.11 7.43 -7.79
C SER A 72 1.73 6.86 -7.61
N TYR A 73 1.32 6.71 -6.36
CA TYR A 73 0.01 6.20 -6.01
C TYR A 73 -0.80 7.29 -5.35
N PHE A 74 -2.07 7.37 -5.72
CA PHE A 74 -3.00 8.35 -5.16
C PHE A 74 -4.20 7.61 -4.60
N TYR A 75 -4.47 7.79 -3.34
CA TYR A 75 -5.67 7.23 -2.75
C TYR A 75 -6.78 8.26 -2.82
N GLN A 76 -7.88 7.90 -3.46
CA GLN A 76 -9.00 8.82 -3.67
C GLN A 76 -10.17 8.57 -2.71
N GLY A 77 -9.99 7.67 -1.77
CA GLY A 77 -11.04 7.28 -0.85
C GLY A 77 -11.59 5.93 -1.22
N MET A 78 -12.58 5.46 -0.46
CA MET A 78 -13.19 4.17 -0.77
C MET A 78 -14.04 4.29 -2.01
N LYS A 79 -13.99 3.26 -2.85
CA LYS A 79 -14.84 3.22 -4.04
C LYS A 79 -16.29 3.18 -3.62
N GLN A 80 -17.08 3.99 -4.27
CA GLN A 80 -18.51 3.97 -4.04
C GLN A 80 -19.15 3.05 -5.05
N GLU A 81 -20.01 2.18 -4.55
CA GLU A 81 -20.81 1.36 -5.44
C GLU A 81 -21.97 2.23 -5.91
N GLY A 82 -21.95 2.47 -7.17
CA GLY A 82 -22.89 3.39 -7.73
C GLY A 82 -24.17 2.82 -8.13
#